data_3ada149d6234f46dce91f31197c72566
#
_entry.id   3ada149d6234f46dce91f31197c72566
#
_cell.length_a   1.000
_cell.length_b   1.000
_cell.length_c   1.000
_cell.angle_alpha   90.00
_cell.angle_beta   90.00
_cell.angle_gamma   90.00
#
_symmetry.space_group_name_H-M   'P 1'
#
loop_
_entity.id
_entity.type
_entity.pdbx_description
1 polymer ?
#
loop_
_entity_poly.entity_id
_entity_poly.type
_entity_poly.pdbx_seq_one_letter_code
_entity_poly.pdbx_strand_id
1 'polypeptide(L)'
;MPPEGERPRELSIRQLLSDDAPGLGTLMYRAYLGGIEDEGQTQEWHLAQALEALSGSADYGAPIWEACLGLFNSDELVGAVLVTDDRAEALIAFVLVLPQWQKQGVGTEVLIRSGQALEALGRDCVLSVADGNPALRLYRRLGFTQFIPPQRRE
;
A
#
# COMPACT_ATOMS: atom_id res chain seq x y z
N MET A 1 17.95 -9.25 -25.54
CA MET A 1 17.34 -8.61 -24.40
C MET A 1 15.89 -9.02 -24.31
N PRO A 2 15.46 -9.53 -23.18
CA PRO A 2 14.06 -9.91 -23.08
C PRO A 2 13.15 -8.70 -23.21
N PRO A 3 11.91 -8.88 -23.67
CA PRO A 3 10.91 -7.84 -23.62
C PRO A 3 10.80 -7.26 -22.22
N GLU A 4 10.33 -6.04 -22.12
CA GLU A 4 10.28 -5.37 -20.81
C GLU A 4 9.53 -6.18 -19.78
N GLY A 5 8.43 -6.80 -20.14
CA GLY A 5 7.66 -7.64 -19.22
C GLY A 5 8.34 -8.93 -18.83
N GLU A 6 9.42 -9.31 -19.51
CA GLU A 6 10.14 -10.55 -19.26
C GLU A 6 11.55 -10.36 -18.72
N ARG A 7 11.99 -9.10 -18.57
CA ARG A 7 13.34 -8.88 -18.05
C ARG A 7 13.45 -9.46 -16.64
N PRO A 8 14.64 -9.93 -16.27
CA PRO A 8 14.85 -10.44 -14.93
C PRO A 8 14.45 -9.40 -13.90
N ARG A 9 13.70 -9.85 -12.92
CA ARG A 9 13.25 -8.98 -11.86
C ARG A 9 13.95 -9.35 -10.58
N GLU A 10 14.56 -8.36 -9.96
CA GLU A 10 15.11 -8.54 -8.62
C GLU A 10 14.06 -8.17 -7.59
N LEU A 11 12.82 -8.56 -7.87
CA LEU A 11 11.69 -8.25 -7.01
C LEU A 11 11.63 -9.20 -5.83
N SER A 12 11.45 -8.63 -4.66
CA SER A 12 11.20 -9.39 -3.45
C SER A 12 10.09 -8.73 -2.66
N ILE A 13 9.37 -9.55 -1.91
CA ILE A 13 8.33 -9.06 -1.00
C ILE A 13 8.79 -9.38 0.40
N ARG A 14 8.81 -8.37 1.27
CA ARG A 14 9.10 -8.56 2.68
C ARG A 14 8.24 -7.67 3.52
N GLN A 15 8.17 -7.97 4.80
CA GLN A 15 7.49 -7.14 5.77
C GLN A 15 8.17 -5.78 5.87
N LEU A 16 7.36 -4.73 5.93
CA LEU A 16 7.89 -3.37 6.15
C LEU A 16 8.44 -3.24 7.56
N LEU A 17 9.41 -2.36 7.70
CA LEU A 17 10.03 -2.02 8.98
C LEU A 17 9.88 -0.51 9.20
N SER A 18 10.04 -0.08 10.45
CA SER A 18 10.00 1.36 10.76
C SER A 18 11.00 2.14 9.93
N ASP A 19 12.16 1.56 9.65
CA ASP A 19 13.22 2.21 8.88
C ASP A 19 12.84 2.39 7.40
N ASP A 20 11.74 1.81 6.95
CA ASP A 20 11.26 1.98 5.59
C ASP A 20 10.48 3.29 5.40
N ALA A 21 10.30 4.08 6.46
CA ALA A 21 9.51 5.31 6.34
C ALA A 21 10.00 6.27 5.25
N PRO A 22 11.30 6.54 5.09
CA PRO A 22 11.73 7.41 4.00
C PRO A 22 11.37 6.87 2.62
N GLY A 23 11.58 5.56 2.40
CA GLY A 23 11.22 4.93 1.14
C GLY A 23 9.72 4.93 0.90
N LEU A 24 8.94 4.69 1.95
CA LEU A 24 7.48 4.72 1.85
C LEU A 24 6.98 6.12 1.52
N GLY A 25 7.55 7.15 2.13
CA GLY A 25 7.16 8.54 1.83
C GLY A 25 7.44 8.91 0.37
N THR A 26 8.59 8.51 -0.14
CA THR A 26 8.93 8.74 -1.55
C THR A 26 7.97 7.98 -2.46
N LEU A 27 7.68 6.72 -2.13
CA LEU A 27 6.74 5.91 -2.90
C LEU A 27 5.35 6.55 -2.92
N MET A 28 4.86 6.99 -1.76
CA MET A 28 3.55 7.63 -1.68
C MET A 28 3.47 8.87 -2.55
N TYR A 29 4.48 9.73 -2.46
CA TYR A 29 4.52 10.95 -3.25
C TYR A 29 4.46 10.62 -4.75
N ARG A 30 5.31 9.69 -5.20
CA ARG A 30 5.40 9.36 -6.62
C ARG A 30 4.17 8.60 -7.12
N ALA A 31 3.60 7.74 -6.29
CA ALA A 31 2.43 6.95 -6.68
C ALA A 31 1.18 7.82 -6.80
N TYR A 32 1.04 8.84 -5.97
CA TYR A 32 -0.13 9.71 -6.00
C TYR A 32 -0.02 10.88 -6.98
N LEU A 33 1.20 11.23 -7.38
CA LEU A 33 1.44 12.40 -8.20
C LEU A 33 0.65 12.33 -9.51
N GLY A 34 -0.20 13.32 -9.74
CA GLY A 34 -1.05 13.39 -10.93
C GLY A 34 -2.27 12.49 -10.92
N GLY A 35 -2.49 11.70 -9.87
CA GLY A 35 -3.64 10.82 -9.77
C GLY A 35 -4.80 11.45 -9.01
N ILE A 36 -5.86 10.67 -8.80
CA ILE A 36 -7.07 11.16 -8.14
C ILE A 36 -6.84 11.47 -6.66
N GLU A 37 -5.79 10.94 -6.07
CA GLU A 37 -5.46 11.19 -4.68
C GLU A 37 -4.44 12.30 -4.49
N ASP A 38 -4.00 12.92 -5.60
CA ASP A 38 -3.04 14.02 -5.55
C ASP A 38 -3.78 15.31 -5.18
N GLU A 39 -3.48 15.83 -4.01
CA GLU A 39 -4.03 17.09 -3.52
C GLU A 39 -2.98 18.20 -3.47
N GLY A 40 -1.87 18.00 -4.19
CA GLY A 40 -0.82 19.00 -4.28
C GLY A 40 0.17 19.00 -3.13
N GLN A 41 0.15 17.96 -2.28
CA GLN A 41 1.06 17.89 -1.16
C GLN A 41 2.51 17.68 -1.62
N THR A 42 3.44 18.15 -0.80
CA THR A 42 4.87 18.02 -1.08
C THR A 42 5.39 16.64 -0.73
N GLN A 43 6.61 16.35 -1.19
CA GLN A 43 7.29 15.11 -0.80
C GLN A 43 7.51 15.07 0.71
N GLU A 44 7.86 16.20 1.32
CA GLU A 44 8.05 16.30 2.76
C GLU A 44 6.77 15.98 3.52
N TRP A 45 5.64 16.41 2.99
CA TRP A 45 4.35 16.09 3.59
C TRP A 45 4.12 14.57 3.59
N HIS A 46 4.38 13.93 2.45
CA HIS A 46 4.22 12.47 2.35
C HIS A 46 5.19 11.72 3.25
N LEU A 47 6.41 12.23 3.40
CA LEU A 47 7.37 11.63 4.33
C LEU A 47 6.84 11.69 5.76
N ALA A 48 6.25 12.81 6.15
CA ALA A 48 5.67 12.95 7.49
C ALA A 48 4.51 11.95 7.68
N GLN A 49 3.69 11.75 6.66
CA GLN A 49 2.60 10.77 6.72
C GLN A 49 3.13 9.34 6.88
N ALA A 50 4.20 9.01 6.17
CA ALA A 50 4.81 7.69 6.28
C ALA A 50 5.38 7.45 7.68
N LEU A 51 6.04 8.45 8.24
CA LEU A 51 6.57 8.36 9.60
C LEU A 51 5.45 8.12 10.61
N GLU A 52 4.34 8.87 10.50
CA GLU A 52 3.20 8.67 11.40
C GLU A 52 2.60 7.27 11.24
N ALA A 53 2.42 6.84 9.99
CA ALA A 53 1.82 5.54 9.72
C ALA A 53 2.64 4.40 10.32
N LEU A 54 3.95 4.44 10.14
CA LEU A 54 4.81 3.35 10.62
C LEU A 54 5.16 3.47 12.10
N SER A 55 4.93 4.63 12.72
CA SER A 55 5.15 4.79 14.16
C SER A 55 3.94 4.39 15.00
N GLY A 56 2.79 4.14 14.35
CA GLY A 56 1.56 3.82 15.05
C GLY A 56 0.79 5.03 15.55
N SER A 57 1.20 6.24 15.18
CA SER A 57 0.55 7.47 15.64
C SER A 57 -0.49 8.01 14.66
N ALA A 58 -0.73 7.31 13.55
CA ALA A 58 -1.76 7.71 12.60
C ALA A 58 -3.15 7.49 13.19
N ASP A 59 -4.11 8.30 12.73
CA ASP A 59 -5.48 8.26 13.24
C ASP A 59 -6.19 6.94 12.94
N TYR A 60 -5.77 6.22 11.91
CA TYR A 60 -6.37 4.96 11.49
C TYR A 60 -5.74 3.74 12.17
N GLY A 61 -4.90 3.95 13.19
CA GLY A 61 -4.41 2.87 14.03
C GLY A 61 -2.98 2.46 13.77
N ALA A 62 -2.50 1.56 14.61
CA ALA A 62 -1.14 1.04 14.54
C ALA A 62 -1.00 -0.01 13.43
N PRO A 63 0.19 -0.15 12.82
CA PRO A 63 0.40 -1.16 11.80
C PRO A 63 0.18 -2.58 12.34
N ILE A 64 -0.45 -3.41 11.52
CA ILE A 64 -0.44 -4.86 11.72
C ILE A 64 0.75 -5.34 10.90
N TRP A 65 1.90 -5.41 11.54
CA TRP A 65 3.18 -5.59 10.84
C TRP A 65 3.21 -6.82 9.94
N GLU A 66 2.58 -7.92 10.36
CA GLU A 66 2.55 -9.16 9.57
C GLU A 66 1.90 -9.00 8.21
N ALA A 67 1.02 -8.02 8.06
CA ALA A 67 0.31 -7.75 6.80
C ALA A 67 0.83 -6.50 6.09
N CYS A 68 1.77 -5.78 6.68
CA CYS A 68 2.37 -4.60 6.06
C CYS A 68 3.55 -5.04 5.21
N LEU A 69 3.34 -5.12 3.90
CA LEU A 69 4.31 -5.71 2.99
C LEU A 69 4.84 -4.67 2.02
N GLY A 70 6.12 -4.78 1.71
CA GLY A 70 6.77 -3.97 0.70
C GLY A 70 7.25 -4.83 -0.46
N LEU A 71 7.12 -4.29 -1.66
CA LEU A 71 7.66 -4.87 -2.87
C LEU A 71 8.91 -4.08 -3.24
N PHE A 72 10.03 -4.77 -3.31
CA PHE A 72 11.33 -4.15 -3.56
C PHE A 72 11.92 -4.64 -4.86
N ASN A 73 12.44 -3.71 -5.64
CA ASN A 73 13.30 -4.00 -6.78
C ASN A 73 14.73 -3.73 -6.30
N SER A 74 15.47 -4.79 -5.98
CA SER A 74 16.72 -4.68 -5.24
C SER A 74 16.46 -3.91 -3.93
N ASP A 75 17.00 -2.73 -3.75
CA ASP A 75 16.82 -1.96 -2.53
C ASP A 75 15.73 -0.89 -2.64
N GLU A 76 15.14 -0.73 -3.82
CA GLU A 76 14.13 0.30 -4.04
C GLU A 76 12.74 -0.20 -3.71
N LEU A 77 12.02 0.52 -2.87
CA LEU A 77 10.62 0.22 -2.57
C LEU A 77 9.76 0.71 -3.72
N VAL A 78 9.15 -0.22 -4.45
CA VAL A 78 8.36 0.10 -5.64
C VAL A 78 6.87 -0.17 -5.45
N GLY A 79 6.49 -0.83 -4.39
CA GLY A 79 5.08 -1.04 -4.04
C GLY A 79 4.95 -1.34 -2.56
N ALA A 80 3.77 -1.12 -2.01
CA ALA A 80 3.54 -1.37 -0.59
C ALA A 80 2.06 -1.53 -0.28
N VAL A 81 1.79 -2.34 0.73
CA VAL A 81 0.48 -2.44 1.36
C VAL A 81 0.67 -2.11 2.82
N LEU A 82 -0.08 -1.15 3.32
CA LEU A 82 -0.10 -0.81 4.74
C LEU A 82 -1.43 -1.22 5.34
N VAL A 83 -1.38 -2.04 6.37
CA VAL A 83 -2.57 -2.50 7.08
C VAL A 83 -2.46 -2.05 8.52
N THR A 84 -3.53 -1.47 9.04
CA THR A 84 -3.57 -0.97 10.41
C THR A 84 -4.69 -1.64 11.20
N ASP A 85 -4.53 -1.62 12.51
CA ASP A 85 -5.51 -2.16 13.45
C ASP A 85 -6.50 -1.05 13.79
N ASP A 86 -7.63 -1.05 13.08
CA ASP A 86 -8.67 -0.05 13.29
C ASP A 86 -9.84 -0.71 14.02
N ARG A 87 -9.75 -0.72 15.34
CA ARG A 87 -10.77 -1.34 16.20
C ARG A 87 -10.85 -2.85 15.99
N ALA A 88 -12.04 -3.37 15.70
CA ALA A 88 -12.23 -4.81 15.51
C ALA A 88 -11.76 -5.30 14.15
N GLU A 89 -11.59 -4.40 13.20
CA GLU A 89 -11.27 -4.76 11.84
C GLU A 89 -9.87 -4.30 11.46
N ALA A 90 -9.25 -5.02 10.52
CA ALA A 90 -8.01 -4.57 9.91
C ALA A 90 -8.35 -3.62 8.78
N LEU A 91 -7.68 -2.47 8.72
CA LEU A 91 -7.88 -1.49 7.66
C LEU A 91 -6.69 -1.56 6.70
N ILE A 92 -6.96 -1.90 5.44
CA ILE A 92 -5.95 -1.76 4.40
C ILE A 92 -5.96 -0.29 3.99
N ALA A 93 -5.02 0.46 4.57
CA ALA A 93 -5.01 1.92 4.44
C ALA A 93 -4.40 2.39 3.12
N PHE A 94 -3.38 1.71 2.65
CA PHE A 94 -2.69 2.05 1.40
C PHE A 94 -2.39 0.80 0.60
N VAL A 95 -2.59 0.90 -0.71
CA VAL A 95 -2.06 -0.04 -1.69
C VAL A 95 -1.38 0.82 -2.75
N LEU A 96 -0.07 0.76 -2.82
CA LEU A 96 0.72 1.66 -3.64
C LEU A 96 1.60 0.87 -4.59
N VAL A 97 1.68 1.31 -5.84
CA VAL A 97 2.63 0.78 -6.82
C VAL A 97 3.11 1.94 -7.66
N LEU A 98 4.41 2.07 -7.86
CA LEU A 98 4.94 3.09 -8.75
C LEU A 98 4.35 2.94 -10.15
N PRO A 99 4.08 4.06 -10.86
CA PRO A 99 3.44 4.00 -12.17
C PRO A 99 4.10 3.06 -13.16
N GLN A 100 5.43 3.00 -13.18
CA GLN A 100 6.15 2.13 -14.12
C GLN A 100 6.03 0.65 -13.78
N TRP A 101 5.54 0.32 -12.60
CA TRP A 101 5.35 -1.07 -12.17
C TRP A 101 3.87 -1.49 -12.17
N GLN A 102 2.97 -0.56 -12.48
CA GLN A 102 1.55 -0.85 -12.54
C GLN A 102 1.22 -1.75 -13.74
N LYS A 103 0.08 -2.45 -13.66
CA LYS A 103 -0.43 -3.32 -14.72
C LYS A 103 0.48 -4.51 -15.03
N GLN A 104 1.33 -4.89 -14.08
CA GLN A 104 2.19 -6.06 -14.23
C GLN A 104 1.86 -7.16 -13.21
N GLY A 105 0.75 -7.01 -12.50
CA GLY A 105 0.32 -7.99 -11.51
C GLY A 105 1.04 -7.92 -10.17
N VAL A 106 2.02 -7.03 -10.02
CA VAL A 106 2.82 -6.98 -8.78
C VAL A 106 2.02 -6.43 -7.61
N GLY A 107 1.19 -5.43 -7.85
CA GLY A 107 0.32 -4.88 -6.80
C GLY A 107 -0.70 -5.90 -6.33
N THR A 108 -1.26 -6.66 -7.28
CA THR A 108 -2.19 -7.74 -6.97
C THR A 108 -1.52 -8.80 -6.10
N GLU A 109 -0.29 -9.18 -6.44
CA GLU A 109 0.44 -10.18 -5.66
C GLU A 109 0.69 -9.72 -4.23
N VAL A 110 1.14 -8.48 -4.04
CA VAL A 110 1.39 -7.94 -2.71
C VAL A 110 0.09 -7.90 -1.91
N LEU A 111 -1.00 -7.46 -2.53
CA LEU A 111 -2.29 -7.38 -1.86
C LEU A 111 -2.82 -8.75 -1.45
N ILE A 112 -2.68 -9.75 -2.33
CA ILE A 112 -3.09 -11.12 -2.00
C ILE A 112 -2.31 -11.64 -0.81
N ARG A 113 -1.00 -11.43 -0.79
CA ARG A 113 -0.16 -11.90 0.33
C ARG A 113 -0.52 -11.21 1.63
N SER A 114 -0.83 -9.90 1.56
CA SER A 114 -1.29 -9.18 2.75
C SER A 114 -2.61 -9.76 3.26
N GLY A 115 -3.54 -10.04 2.35
CA GLY A 115 -4.81 -10.67 2.69
C GLY A 115 -4.63 -12.04 3.33
N GLN A 116 -3.69 -12.83 2.81
CA GLN A 116 -3.40 -14.15 3.38
C GLN A 116 -2.85 -14.03 4.80
N ALA A 117 -2.00 -13.03 5.05
CA ALA A 117 -1.48 -12.79 6.40
C ALA A 117 -2.60 -12.44 7.37
N LEU A 118 -3.56 -11.62 6.93
CA LEU A 118 -4.71 -11.26 7.77
C LEU A 118 -5.61 -12.47 8.03
N GLU A 119 -5.83 -13.29 7.02
CA GLU A 119 -6.61 -14.51 7.20
C GLU A 119 -5.95 -15.43 8.22
N ALA A 120 -4.63 -15.56 8.15
CA ALA A 120 -3.89 -16.37 9.11
C ALA A 120 -4.02 -15.83 10.54
N LEU A 121 -4.24 -14.53 10.68
CA LEU A 121 -4.47 -13.90 11.98
C LEU A 121 -5.95 -13.92 12.40
N GLY A 122 -6.81 -14.44 11.55
CA GLY A 122 -8.24 -14.46 11.84
C GLY A 122 -8.90 -13.09 11.77
N ARG A 123 -8.36 -12.17 10.96
CA ARG A 123 -8.84 -10.79 10.90
C ARG A 123 -9.63 -10.53 9.62
N ASP A 124 -10.82 -9.96 9.77
CA ASP A 124 -11.55 -9.38 8.64
C ASP A 124 -10.93 -8.03 8.29
N CYS A 125 -11.04 -7.62 7.03
CA CYS A 125 -10.43 -6.37 6.61
C CYS A 125 -11.38 -5.49 5.80
N VAL A 126 -11.11 -4.20 5.88
CA VAL A 126 -11.79 -3.15 5.12
C VAL A 126 -10.72 -2.45 4.29
N LEU A 127 -11.03 -2.17 3.03
CA LEU A 127 -10.09 -1.53 2.12
C LEU A 127 -10.43 -0.04 1.99
N SER A 128 -9.45 0.82 2.26
CA SER A 128 -9.58 2.26 2.08
C SER A 128 -9.32 2.60 0.62
N VAL A 129 -10.30 3.17 -0.05
CA VAL A 129 -10.18 3.50 -1.48
C VAL A 129 -11.06 4.69 -1.83
N ALA A 130 -10.52 5.61 -2.64
CA ALA A 130 -11.28 6.77 -3.09
C ALA A 130 -12.34 6.37 -4.10
N ASP A 131 -13.51 7.02 -4.05
CA ASP A 131 -14.53 6.84 -5.05
C ASP A 131 -13.95 7.22 -6.42
N GLY A 132 -14.29 6.44 -7.44
CA GLY A 132 -13.78 6.66 -8.77
C GLY A 132 -12.38 6.11 -9.03
N ASN A 133 -11.75 5.51 -8.03
CA ASN A 133 -10.46 4.88 -8.23
C ASN A 133 -10.61 3.69 -9.17
N PRO A 134 -9.89 3.67 -10.32
CA PRO A 134 -10.01 2.56 -11.27
C PRO A 134 -9.68 1.20 -10.67
N ALA A 135 -8.86 1.16 -9.63
CA ALA A 135 -8.48 -0.09 -8.97
C ALA A 135 -9.63 -0.75 -8.20
N LEU A 136 -10.74 -0.02 -7.97
CA LEU A 136 -11.87 -0.55 -7.22
C LEU A 136 -12.43 -1.83 -7.88
N ARG A 137 -12.47 -1.87 -9.21
CA ARG A 137 -12.92 -3.05 -9.93
C ARG A 137 -12.02 -4.25 -9.66
N LEU A 138 -10.72 -4.04 -9.62
CA LEU A 138 -9.75 -5.08 -9.30
C LEU A 138 -9.98 -5.59 -7.88
N TYR A 139 -10.16 -4.68 -6.93
CA TYR A 139 -10.35 -5.08 -5.53
C TYR A 139 -11.59 -5.94 -5.36
N ARG A 140 -12.69 -5.56 -6.02
CA ARG A 140 -13.93 -6.36 -5.97
C ARG A 140 -13.70 -7.75 -6.58
N ARG A 141 -12.95 -7.83 -7.66
CA ARG A 141 -12.65 -9.10 -8.32
C ARG A 141 -11.81 -10.01 -7.42
N LEU A 142 -10.98 -9.43 -6.56
CA LEU A 142 -10.17 -10.19 -5.61
C LEU A 142 -10.96 -10.62 -4.37
N GLY A 143 -12.23 -10.24 -4.26
CA GLY A 143 -13.08 -10.66 -3.18
C GLY A 143 -13.29 -9.64 -2.07
N PHE A 144 -12.73 -8.45 -2.19
CA PHE A 144 -12.98 -7.39 -1.22
C PHE A 144 -14.38 -6.85 -1.40
N THR A 145 -15.13 -6.74 -0.31
CA THR A 145 -16.52 -6.28 -0.34
C THR A 145 -16.77 -5.09 0.59
N GLN A 146 -15.82 -4.76 1.44
CA GLN A 146 -15.96 -3.66 2.40
C GLN A 146 -14.98 -2.56 2.03
N PHE A 147 -15.51 -1.41 1.63
CA PHE A 147 -14.71 -0.27 1.17
C PHE A 147 -15.13 0.97 1.92
N ILE A 148 -14.16 1.80 2.31
CA ILE A 148 -14.43 3.09 2.94
C ILE A 148 -13.61 4.17 2.23
N PRO A 149 -14.04 5.44 2.32
CA PRO A 149 -13.23 6.53 1.76
C PRO A 149 -11.89 6.63 2.49
N PRO A 150 -10.85 7.18 1.83
CA PRO A 150 -9.57 7.40 2.50
C PRO A 150 -9.76 8.31 3.72
N GLN A 151 -9.01 7.99 4.78
CA GLN A 151 -8.99 8.81 5.97
C GLN A 151 -8.27 10.11 5.68
N ARG A 152 -8.90 11.24 5.97
CA ARG A 152 -8.28 12.54 5.78
C ARG A 152 -7.80 13.08 7.12
N ARG A 153 -6.64 13.68 7.09
CA ARG A 153 -6.05 14.31 8.26
C ARG A 153 -6.17 15.82 8.10
N GLU A 154 -6.67 16.44 9.10
CA GLU A 154 -6.82 17.89 9.11
C GLU A 154 -5.64 18.58 9.76
#